data_4ccc1a7d976a8f727e9afc93315a4a52
#
_entry.id   4ccc1a7d976a8f727e9afc93315a4a52
#
_cell.length_a   1.000
_cell.length_b   1.000
_cell.length_c   1.000
_cell.angle_alpha   90.00
_cell.angle_beta   90.00
_cell.angle_gamma   90.00
#
_symmetry.space_group_name_H-M   'P 1'
#
loop_
_entity.id
_entity.type
_entity.pdbx_description
1 polymer ?
#
loop_
_entity_poly.entity_id
_entity_poly.type
_entity_poly.pdbx_seq_one_letter_code
_entity_poly.pdbx_strand_id
1 'polypeptide(L)'
;RPAPKIFKETCRVDWSKGVKHVYDFVRGLSPYPAAWTELCAGEAAPVMLKLFETRKLFQTHDLQPGTVVSDGKTFFHIASTDGFVDVLSLQLAGKKRMQVEDFLRGYRLAEHMQVR
;
A
#
# COMPACT_ATOMS: atom_id res chain seq x y z
N ARG A 1 11.35 23.85 11.90
CA ARG A 1 11.99 22.79 11.38
C ARG A 1 11.21 22.07 10.40
N PRO A 2 11.70 21.89 9.30
CA PRO A 2 11.02 21.21 8.20
C PRO A 2 11.11 19.70 8.29
N ALA A 3 11.57 19.19 9.39
CA ALA A 3 11.79 17.76 9.52
C ALA A 3 10.56 16.91 9.21
N PRO A 4 9.34 17.27 9.66
CA PRO A 4 8.20 16.39 9.36
C PRO A 4 7.96 16.20 7.88
N LYS A 5 8.18 17.22 7.08
CA LYS A 5 7.93 17.12 5.66
C LYS A 5 8.96 16.23 4.98
N ILE A 6 10.24 16.42 5.31
CA ILE A 6 11.31 15.59 4.75
C ILE A 6 11.13 14.14 5.16
N PHE A 7 10.76 13.95 6.41
CA PHE A 7 10.56 12.63 6.98
C PHE A 7 9.44 11.89 6.26
N LYS A 8 8.37 12.60 5.95
CA LYS A 8 7.24 12.02 5.23
C LYS A 8 7.68 11.53 3.85
N GLU A 9 8.47 12.32 3.13
CA GLU A 9 8.94 11.91 1.81
C GLU A 9 9.77 10.64 1.87
N THR A 10 10.61 10.49 2.88
CA THR A 10 11.45 9.32 3.00
C THR A 10 10.68 8.06 3.37
N CYS A 11 9.44 8.19 3.79
CA CYS A 11 8.61 7.05 4.16
C CYS A 11 7.70 6.60 3.00
N ARG A 12 7.78 7.25 1.87
CA ARG A 12 6.95 6.87 0.72
C ARG A 12 7.47 5.60 0.08
N VAL A 13 6.55 4.68 -0.20
CA VAL A 13 6.91 3.40 -0.81
C VAL A 13 7.27 3.59 -2.28
N ASP A 14 8.35 2.96 -2.70
CA ASP A 14 8.79 2.97 -4.09
C ASP A 14 8.43 1.63 -4.72
N TRP A 15 7.37 1.61 -5.51
CA TRP A 15 6.85 0.37 -6.08
C TRP A 15 7.68 -0.17 -7.23
N SER A 16 8.69 0.58 -7.68
CA SER A 16 9.63 0.10 -8.69
C SER A 16 10.67 -0.85 -8.11
N LYS A 17 10.67 -1.03 -6.79
CA LYS A 17 11.56 -1.97 -6.12
C LYS A 17 10.90 -3.33 -5.99
N GLY A 18 11.70 -4.35 -5.66
CA GLY A 18 11.16 -5.70 -5.52
C GLY A 18 10.34 -5.88 -4.25
N VAL A 19 9.63 -7.00 -4.20
CA VAL A 19 8.72 -7.31 -3.09
C VAL A 19 9.45 -7.30 -1.75
N LYS A 20 10.66 -7.91 -1.71
CA LYS A 20 11.42 -7.95 -0.45
C LYS A 20 11.77 -6.55 0.02
N HIS A 21 12.19 -5.68 -0.90
CA HIS A 21 12.54 -4.31 -0.55
C HIS A 21 11.35 -3.58 0.06
N VAL A 22 10.19 -3.69 -0.57
CA VAL A 22 8.98 -3.02 -0.08
C VAL A 22 8.58 -3.60 1.27
N TYR A 23 8.62 -4.93 1.40
CA TYR A 23 8.29 -5.59 2.66
C TYR A 23 9.18 -5.09 3.80
N ASP A 24 10.50 -5.06 3.57
CA ASP A 24 11.44 -4.62 4.59
C ASP A 24 11.25 -3.15 4.93
N PHE A 25 10.94 -2.34 3.91
CA PHE A 25 10.70 -0.92 4.08
C PHE A 25 9.49 -0.68 5.00
N VAL A 26 8.39 -1.37 4.72
CA VAL A 26 7.18 -1.25 5.53
C VAL A 26 7.44 -1.73 6.96
N ARG A 27 8.10 -2.88 7.09
CA ARG A 27 8.37 -3.46 8.39
C ARG A 27 9.26 -2.55 9.23
N GLY A 28 10.27 -1.95 8.59
CA GLY A 28 11.22 -1.11 9.28
C GLY A 28 10.62 0.20 9.78
N LEU A 29 9.54 0.68 9.16
CA LEU A 29 8.91 1.94 9.53
C LEU A 29 7.67 1.76 10.41
N SER A 30 7.18 0.54 10.53
CA SER A 30 5.98 0.28 11.32
C SER A 30 6.33 0.16 12.79
N PRO A 31 5.51 0.65 13.72
CA PRO A 31 4.22 1.31 13.50
C PRO A 31 4.33 2.83 13.27
N TYR A 32 5.50 3.38 13.46
CA TYR A 32 5.68 4.81 13.32
C TYR A 32 7.08 5.09 12.79
N PRO A 33 7.19 5.94 11.80
CA PRO A 33 6.17 6.81 11.22
C PRO A 33 5.24 6.11 10.22
N ALA A 34 5.51 4.86 9.86
CA ALA A 34 4.77 4.04 8.92
C ALA A 34 5.06 4.43 7.46
N ALA A 35 5.24 3.42 6.64
CA ALA A 35 5.38 3.62 5.20
C ALA A 35 4.03 4.03 4.64
N TRP A 36 4.04 4.85 3.59
CA TRP A 36 2.79 5.32 3.00
C TRP A 36 2.89 5.35 1.48
N THR A 37 1.72 5.32 0.86
CA THR A 37 1.60 5.42 -0.58
C THR A 37 0.31 6.16 -0.89
N GLU A 38 0.09 6.52 -2.15
CA GLU A 38 -1.14 7.18 -2.55
C GLU A 38 -2.02 6.19 -3.30
N LEU A 39 -3.25 6.04 -2.84
CA LEU A 39 -4.23 5.15 -3.46
C LEU A 39 -5.02 5.97 -4.48
N CYS A 40 -4.97 5.55 -5.73
CA CYS A 40 -5.61 6.24 -6.84
C CYS A 40 -6.75 5.39 -7.37
N ALA A 41 -7.94 5.97 -7.42
CA ALA A 41 -9.14 5.27 -7.87
C ALA A 41 -9.75 6.03 -9.05
N GLY A 42 -9.29 5.69 -10.25
CA GLY A 42 -9.78 6.34 -11.44
C GLY A 42 -9.49 7.83 -11.42
N GLU A 43 -10.54 8.63 -11.58
CA GLU A 43 -10.40 10.08 -11.64
C GLU A 43 -10.48 10.76 -10.28
N ALA A 44 -10.70 9.98 -9.22
CA ALA A 44 -10.77 10.56 -7.89
C ALA A 44 -9.40 11.05 -7.44
N ALA A 45 -9.40 12.01 -6.52
CA ALA A 45 -8.15 12.51 -5.97
C ALA A 45 -7.44 11.40 -5.19
N PRO A 46 -6.10 11.35 -5.26
CA PRO A 46 -5.36 10.35 -4.51
C PRO A 46 -5.56 10.51 -3.00
N VAL A 47 -5.60 9.38 -2.31
CA VAL A 47 -5.77 9.35 -0.86
C VAL A 47 -4.55 8.68 -0.24
N MET A 48 -4.01 9.28 0.82
CA MET A 48 -2.86 8.69 1.49
C MET A 48 -3.26 7.39 2.19
N LEU A 49 -2.44 6.39 2.02
CA LEU A 49 -2.65 5.07 2.60
C LEU A 49 -1.37 4.66 3.32
N LYS A 50 -1.46 4.40 4.63
CA LYS A 50 -0.33 3.92 5.40
C LYS A 50 -0.37 2.41 5.49
N LEU A 51 0.80 1.80 5.41
CA LEU A 51 0.93 0.34 5.45
C LEU A 51 1.66 -0.05 6.73
N PHE A 52 1.07 -0.95 7.50
CA PHE A 52 1.66 -1.36 8.78
C PHE A 52 2.15 -2.79 8.76
N GLU A 53 1.40 -3.69 8.15
CA GLU A 53 1.79 -5.09 8.05
C GLU A 53 1.57 -5.58 6.64
N THR A 54 2.57 -6.28 6.11
CA THR A 54 2.49 -6.83 4.75
C THR A 54 3.10 -8.21 4.75
N ARG A 55 2.89 -8.93 3.65
CA ARG A 55 3.47 -10.23 3.45
C ARG A 55 4.00 -10.30 2.02
N LYS A 56 5.07 -11.07 1.82
CA LYS A 56 5.71 -11.18 0.51
C LYS A 56 5.04 -12.28 -0.30
N LEU A 57 4.72 -11.98 -1.55
CA LEU A 57 4.20 -12.98 -2.49
C LEU A 57 5.03 -12.88 -3.76
N PHE A 58 5.92 -13.84 -3.95
CA PHE A 58 6.75 -13.88 -5.15
C PHE A 58 5.99 -14.62 -6.24
N GLN A 59 5.54 -13.89 -7.24
CA GLN A 59 4.73 -14.46 -8.30
C GLN A 59 4.91 -13.65 -9.57
N THR A 60 5.28 -14.32 -10.65
CA THR A 60 5.44 -13.65 -11.95
C THR A 60 4.11 -13.08 -12.42
N HIS A 61 4.16 -11.85 -12.94
CA HIS A 61 2.96 -11.20 -13.48
C HIS A 61 3.38 -10.16 -14.52
N ASP A 62 2.39 -9.68 -15.28
CA ASP A 62 2.60 -8.69 -16.34
C ASP A 62 2.12 -7.31 -15.94
N LEU A 63 1.79 -7.10 -14.67
CA LEU A 63 1.18 -5.85 -14.23
C LEU A 63 2.22 -4.79 -13.97
N GLN A 64 1.82 -3.53 -14.14
CA GLN A 64 2.67 -2.42 -13.77
C GLN A 64 2.84 -2.37 -12.26
N PRO A 65 4.03 -1.99 -11.77
CA PRO A 65 4.20 -1.80 -10.33
C PRO A 65 3.18 -0.80 -9.80
N GLY A 66 2.55 -1.13 -8.68
CA GLY A 66 1.53 -0.29 -8.09
C GLY A 66 0.11 -0.67 -8.46
N THR A 67 -0.06 -1.65 -9.34
CA THR A 67 -1.41 -2.11 -9.69
C THR A 67 -2.03 -2.83 -8.50
N VAL A 68 -3.28 -2.50 -8.17
CA VAL A 68 -4.00 -3.13 -7.08
C VAL A 68 -4.76 -4.34 -7.60
N VAL A 69 -4.61 -5.47 -6.92
CA VAL A 69 -5.35 -6.69 -7.21
C VAL A 69 -6.06 -7.13 -5.94
N SER A 70 -7.38 -7.20 -5.99
CA SER A 70 -8.17 -7.52 -4.80
C SER A 70 -9.49 -8.16 -5.22
N ASP A 71 -10.00 -9.03 -4.34
CA ASP A 71 -11.34 -9.57 -4.53
C ASP A 71 -12.41 -8.68 -3.90
N GLY A 72 -11.97 -7.60 -3.25
CA GLY A 72 -12.88 -6.68 -2.57
C GLY A 72 -13.42 -7.20 -1.26
N LYS A 73 -12.92 -8.34 -0.79
CA LYS A 73 -13.46 -8.97 0.42
C LYS A 73 -12.37 -9.47 1.38
N THR A 74 -11.36 -10.17 0.86
CA THR A 74 -10.41 -10.87 1.74
C THR A 74 -8.96 -10.46 1.55
N PHE A 75 -8.56 -9.98 0.39
CA PHE A 75 -7.16 -9.64 0.18
C PHE A 75 -7.00 -8.34 -0.61
N PHE A 76 -5.83 -7.74 -0.43
CA PHE A 76 -5.47 -6.50 -1.09
C PHE A 76 -4.00 -6.64 -1.45
N HIS A 77 -3.72 -6.96 -2.71
CA HIS A 77 -2.36 -7.14 -3.19
C HIS A 77 -1.96 -5.95 -4.05
N ILE A 78 -0.70 -5.55 -3.95
CA ILE A 78 -0.17 -4.46 -4.76
C ILE A 78 1.00 -5.01 -5.55
N ALA A 79 0.96 -4.88 -6.87
CA ALA A 79 1.98 -5.42 -7.74
C ALA A 79 3.31 -4.71 -7.54
N SER A 80 4.38 -5.47 -7.51
CA SER A 80 5.74 -4.98 -7.48
C SER A 80 6.46 -5.60 -8.67
N THR A 81 7.77 -5.39 -8.78
CA THR A 81 8.50 -5.84 -9.98
C THR A 81 8.61 -7.36 -10.09
N ASP A 82 8.63 -8.07 -8.98
CA ASP A 82 8.83 -9.51 -8.98
C ASP A 82 7.75 -10.28 -8.21
N GLY A 83 6.63 -9.63 -7.94
CA GLY A 83 5.55 -10.29 -7.22
C GLY A 83 4.55 -9.29 -6.70
N PHE A 84 3.92 -9.64 -5.57
CA PHE A 84 2.91 -8.80 -4.95
C PHE A 84 3.23 -8.57 -3.49
N VAL A 85 2.84 -7.40 -3.00
CA VAL A 85 2.87 -7.10 -1.57
C VAL A 85 1.45 -7.32 -1.06
N ASP A 86 1.29 -8.29 -0.18
CA ASP A 86 -0.01 -8.62 0.41
C ASP A 86 -0.19 -7.76 1.64
N VAL A 87 -1.11 -6.81 1.57
CA VAL A 87 -1.34 -5.86 2.65
C VAL A 87 -2.23 -6.49 3.70
N LEU A 88 -1.77 -6.54 4.94
CA LEU A 88 -2.50 -7.17 6.04
C LEU A 88 -3.11 -6.15 6.99
N SER A 89 -2.43 -5.02 7.21
CA SER A 89 -2.92 -3.97 8.11
C SER A 89 -2.57 -2.62 7.50
N LEU A 90 -3.52 -1.72 7.49
CA LEU A 90 -3.36 -0.44 6.80
C LEU A 90 -4.20 0.64 7.47
N GLN A 91 -3.98 1.89 7.05
CA GLN A 91 -4.75 3.02 7.54
C GLN A 91 -4.96 4.02 6.41
N LEU A 92 -6.22 4.22 6.06
CA LEU A 92 -6.59 5.23 5.07
C LEU A 92 -6.62 6.59 5.74
N ALA A 93 -6.28 7.64 5.00
CA ALA A 93 -6.28 9.00 5.54
C ALA A 93 -7.64 9.32 6.16
N GLY A 94 -7.61 9.85 7.38
CA GLY A 94 -8.83 10.19 8.10
C GLY A 94 -9.52 9.03 8.77
N LYS A 95 -8.96 7.82 8.69
CA LYS A 95 -9.54 6.63 9.30
C LYS A 95 -8.57 6.04 10.31
N LYS A 96 -9.04 5.04 11.05
CA LYS A 96 -8.20 4.33 12.01
C LYS A 96 -7.43 3.21 11.33
N ARG A 97 -6.33 2.78 11.96
CA ARG A 97 -5.65 1.58 11.53
C ARG A 97 -6.59 0.40 11.63
N MET A 98 -6.59 -0.46 10.61
CA MET A 98 -7.51 -1.61 10.59
C MET A 98 -6.89 -2.76 9.82
N GLN A 99 -7.45 -3.94 10.00
CA GLN A 99 -7.07 -5.10 9.23
C GLN A 99 -7.64 -4.99 7.83
N VAL A 100 -7.01 -5.68 6.88
CA VAL A 100 -7.40 -5.56 5.48
C VAL A 100 -8.86 -5.97 5.26
N GLU A 101 -9.35 -6.99 5.97
CA GLU A 101 -10.74 -7.41 5.81
C GLU A 101 -11.71 -6.32 6.23
N ASP A 102 -11.39 -5.62 7.31
CA ASP A 102 -12.23 -4.51 7.76
C ASP A 102 -12.20 -3.35 6.79
N PHE A 103 -11.02 -3.08 6.23
CA PHE A 103 -10.89 -2.03 5.22
C PHE A 103 -11.75 -2.36 3.99
N LEU A 104 -11.67 -3.59 3.50
CA LEU A 104 -12.40 -3.98 2.30
C LEU A 104 -13.91 -4.01 2.53
N ARG A 105 -14.33 -4.28 3.76
CA ARG A 105 -15.74 -4.29 4.10
C ARG A 105 -16.33 -2.89 4.06
N GLY A 106 -15.55 -1.89 4.44
CA GLY A 106 -16.03 -0.52 4.52
C GLY A 106 -15.63 0.39 3.37
N TYR A 107 -14.79 -0.08 2.46
CA TYR A 107 -14.28 0.74 1.37
C TYR A 107 -14.51 0.03 0.04
N ARG A 108 -15.32 0.63 -0.81
CA ARG A 108 -15.61 0.03 -2.11
C ARG A 108 -14.47 0.30 -3.07
N LEU A 109 -13.88 -0.76 -3.60
CA LEU A 109 -12.80 -0.64 -4.56
C LEU A 109 -13.37 -0.35 -5.95
N ALA A 110 -12.73 0.55 -6.66
CA ALA A 110 -13.07 0.84 -8.04
C ALA A 110 -12.26 -0.05 -8.96
N GLU A 111 -12.72 -0.17 -10.20
CA GLU A 111 -11.91 -0.84 -11.21
C GLU A 111 -10.66 -0.01 -11.49
N HIS A 112 -9.58 -0.67 -11.85
CA HIS A 112 -8.34 0.01 -12.26
C HIS A 112 -7.73 0.87 -11.15
N MET A 113 -7.84 0.42 -9.91
CA MET A 113 -7.16 1.12 -8.82
C MET A 113 -5.67 0.83 -8.87
N GLN A 114 -4.90 1.81 -8.43
CA GLN A 114 -3.46 1.64 -8.34
C GLN A 114 -2.92 2.53 -7.22
N VAL A 115 -1.69 2.25 -6.81
CA VAL A 115 -0.99 3.09 -5.83
C VAL A 115 0.27 3.66 -6.48
N ARG A 116 0.77 4.75 -5.89
CA ARG A 116 2.00 5.37 -6.37
C ARG A 116 2.71 6.14 -5.28
#